data_4200f7fb6c4de2567cfccef6b4feca4e
#
_entry.id   4200f7fb6c4de2567cfccef6b4feca4e
#
_cell.length_a   1.000
_cell.length_b   1.000
_cell.length_c   1.000
_cell.angle_alpha   90.00
_cell.angle_beta   90.00
_cell.angle_gamma   90.00
#
_symmetry.space_group_name_H-M   'P 1'
#
loop_
_entity.id
_entity.type
_entity.pdbx_description
1 polymer ?
#
loop_
_entity_poly.entity_id
_entity_poly.type
_entity_poly.pdbx_seq_one_letter_code
_entity_poly.pdbx_strand_id
1 'polypeptide(L)'
;MEPWSGVNVKIQYFATVRELVGLREETVELPAQSTVKVLLDELEKRHGGLRDYLYDAMTGNLRPSIQFLIGDVPVPATDTGSTVLSDGSVFAIIPPVGGG
;
A
#
# COMPACT_ATOMS: atom_id res chain seq x y z
N MET A 1 -14.48 9.16 -22.33
CA MET A 1 -14.37 9.76 -22.12
C MET A 1 -13.70 10.28 -21.22
N GLU A 2 -13.30 9.75 -20.42
CA GLU A 2 -12.85 10.35 -19.53
C GLU A 2 -11.53 10.43 -19.52
N PRO A 3 -11.02 11.47 -19.64
CA PRO A 3 -9.63 11.66 -19.61
C PRO A 3 -9.10 11.34 -18.27
N TRP A 4 -9.97 11.17 -17.36
CA TRP A 4 -9.45 10.90 -16.11
C TRP A 4 -9.39 9.50 -15.86
N SER A 5 -9.34 8.70 -16.81
CA SER A 5 -9.24 7.32 -16.59
C SER A 5 -8.32 7.08 -15.48
N GLY A 6 -8.78 6.44 -14.48
CA GLY A 6 -7.96 6.11 -13.34
C GLY A 6 -6.98 5.01 -13.64
N VAL A 7 -6.21 4.65 -12.64
CA VAL A 7 -5.31 3.52 -12.72
C VAL A 7 -5.83 2.42 -11.81
N ASN A 8 -5.76 1.18 -12.28
CA ASN A 8 -6.15 0.02 -11.48
C ASN A 8 -4.88 -0.57 -10.88
N VAL A 9 -4.86 -0.68 -9.57
CA VAL A 9 -3.70 -1.20 -8.85
C VAL A 9 -4.13 -2.44 -8.10
N LYS A 10 -3.38 -3.53 -8.27
CA LYS A 10 -3.63 -4.75 -7.52
C LYS A 10 -2.77 -4.71 -6.26
N ILE A 11 -3.38 -4.90 -5.12
CA ILE A 11 -2.66 -4.91 -3.85
C ILE A 11 -2.59 -6.35 -3.37
N GLN A 12 -1.41 -6.80 -3.00
CA GLN A 12 -1.21 -8.13 -2.44
C GLN A 12 -0.84 -8.00 -0.98
N TYR A 13 -1.54 -8.73 -0.14
CA TYR A 13 -1.33 -8.71 1.31
C TYR A 13 -0.68 -10.02 1.72
N PHE A 14 0.31 -9.93 2.60
CA PHE A 14 1.06 -11.09 3.05
C PHE A 14 1.03 -11.23 4.57
N ALA A 15 1.08 -12.45 5.05
CA ALA A 15 1.28 -12.79 6.47
C ALA A 15 0.27 -12.04 7.38
N THR A 16 0.76 -11.34 8.38
CA THR A 16 -0.11 -10.70 9.35
C THR A 16 -0.96 -9.58 8.76
N VAL A 17 -0.49 -8.92 7.69
CA VAL A 17 -1.30 -7.91 7.03
C VAL A 17 -2.51 -8.57 6.35
N ARG A 18 -2.30 -9.75 5.77
CA ARG A 18 -3.39 -10.49 5.15
C ARG A 18 -4.43 -10.87 6.20
N GLU A 19 -3.99 -11.26 7.37
CA GLU A 19 -4.91 -11.61 8.44
C GLU A 19 -5.69 -10.40 8.91
N LEU A 20 -5.05 -9.27 9.00
CA LEU A 20 -5.68 -8.04 9.44
C LEU A 20 -6.74 -7.57 8.45
N VAL A 21 -6.41 -7.59 7.17
CA VAL A 21 -7.29 -7.10 6.12
C VAL A 21 -8.37 -8.12 5.76
N GLY A 22 -8.06 -9.40 5.88
CA GLY A 22 -9.00 -10.47 5.55
C GLY A 22 -9.02 -10.83 4.08
N LEU A 23 -8.09 -10.32 3.28
CA LEU A 23 -8.01 -10.59 1.85
C LEU A 23 -6.58 -10.93 1.48
N ARG A 24 -6.42 -11.76 0.46
CA ARG A 24 -5.09 -12.04 -0.07
C ARG A 24 -4.68 -10.95 -1.04
N GLU A 25 -5.64 -10.41 -1.76
CA GLU A 25 -5.37 -9.34 -2.71
C GLU A 25 -6.68 -8.60 -3.01
N GLU A 26 -6.56 -7.42 -3.51
CA GLU A 26 -7.71 -6.67 -4.00
C GLU A 26 -7.24 -5.68 -5.05
N THR A 27 -8.15 -5.23 -5.88
CA THR A 27 -7.85 -4.22 -6.89
C THR A 27 -8.55 -2.93 -6.52
N VAL A 28 -7.81 -1.84 -6.59
CA VAL A 28 -8.33 -0.52 -6.24
C VAL A 28 -8.14 0.38 -7.44
N GLU A 29 -9.17 1.15 -7.77
CA GLU A 29 -9.06 2.15 -8.82
C GLU A 29 -8.77 3.50 -8.19
N LEU A 30 -7.77 4.18 -8.69
CA LEU A 30 -7.36 5.48 -8.18
C LEU A 30 -7.29 6.47 -9.34
N PRO A 31 -7.39 7.77 -9.06
CA PRO A 31 -7.21 8.77 -10.12
C PRO A 31 -5.84 8.65 -10.76
N ALA A 32 -5.74 9.04 -12.02
CA ALA A 32 -4.46 9.06 -12.70
C ALA A 32 -3.47 9.93 -11.92
N GLN A 33 -2.21 9.57 -11.96
CA GLN A 33 -1.12 10.27 -11.28
C GLN A 33 -1.13 10.08 -9.76
N SER A 34 -1.91 9.12 -9.24
CA SER A 34 -1.91 8.84 -7.81
C SER A 34 -0.58 8.24 -7.38
N THR A 35 -0.15 8.60 -6.17
CA THR A 35 1.10 8.10 -5.61
C THR A 35 0.82 6.94 -4.67
N VAL A 36 1.89 6.29 -4.19
CA VAL A 36 1.78 5.24 -3.19
C VAL A 36 1.11 5.76 -1.94
N LYS A 37 1.40 7.01 -1.55
CA LYS A 37 0.75 7.58 -0.37
C LYS A 37 -0.76 7.67 -0.54
N VAL A 38 -1.23 8.06 -1.72
CA VAL A 38 -2.66 8.12 -2.00
C VAL A 38 -3.27 6.72 -1.89
N LEU A 39 -2.56 5.72 -2.40
CA LEU A 39 -3.02 4.34 -2.29
C LEU A 39 -3.12 3.91 -0.84
N LEU A 40 -2.10 4.20 -0.03
CA LEU A 40 -2.13 3.82 1.38
C LEU A 40 -3.27 4.51 2.11
N ASP A 41 -3.53 5.77 1.81
CA ASP A 41 -4.66 6.49 2.41
C ASP A 41 -5.98 5.82 2.07
N GLU A 42 -6.13 5.37 0.83
CA GLU A 42 -7.35 4.68 0.42
C GLU A 42 -7.51 3.35 1.12
N LEU A 43 -6.44 2.59 1.25
CA LEU A 43 -6.49 1.30 1.93
C LEU A 43 -6.81 1.47 3.41
N GLU A 44 -6.31 2.53 4.04
CA GLU A 44 -6.60 2.80 5.44
C GLU A 44 -8.08 3.13 5.65
N LYS A 45 -8.71 3.74 4.67
CA LYS A 45 -10.15 4.01 4.75
C LYS A 45 -10.95 2.73 4.61
N ARG A 46 -10.49 1.80 3.82
CA ARG A 46 -11.20 0.56 3.56
C ARG A 46 -11.05 -0.46 4.68
N HIS A 47 -9.92 -0.43 5.37
CA HIS A 47 -9.59 -1.48 6.32
C HIS A 47 -9.23 -0.87 7.66
N GLY A 48 -10.16 -0.95 8.60
CA GLY A 48 -9.92 -0.44 9.95
C GLY A 48 -8.75 -1.17 10.59
N GLY A 49 -7.91 -0.44 11.29
CA GLY A 49 -6.75 -1.02 11.94
C GLY A 49 -5.50 -1.04 11.08
N LEU A 50 -5.65 -0.89 9.77
CA LEU A 50 -4.47 -0.93 8.90
C LEU A 50 -3.53 0.24 9.19
N ARG A 51 -4.07 1.41 9.47
CA ARG A 51 -3.23 2.56 9.77
C ARG A 51 -2.38 2.31 11.01
N ASP A 52 -2.97 1.75 12.05
CA ASP A 52 -2.22 1.48 13.27
C ASP A 52 -1.15 0.42 13.05
N TYR A 53 -1.38 -0.47 12.10
CA TYR A 53 -0.40 -1.49 11.76
C TYR A 53 0.76 -0.91 10.97
N LEU A 54 0.47 -0.01 10.04
CA LEU A 54 1.50 0.53 9.14
C LEU A 54 2.35 1.63 9.78
N TYR A 55 1.75 2.41 10.67
CA TYR A 55 2.44 3.58 11.22
C TYR A 55 2.80 3.38 12.68
N ASP A 56 3.96 3.89 13.06
CA ASP A 56 4.39 3.87 14.44
C ASP A 56 3.66 4.98 15.18
N ALA A 57 2.96 4.64 16.28
CA ALA A 57 2.18 5.61 17.02
C ALA A 57 3.04 6.67 17.68
N MET A 58 4.29 6.33 18.00
CA MET A 58 5.18 7.27 18.69
C MET A 58 5.74 8.31 17.74
N THR A 59 6.06 7.93 16.52
CA THR A 59 6.69 8.85 15.58
C THR A 59 5.75 9.35 14.50
N GLY A 60 4.62 8.64 14.27
CA GLY A 60 3.72 8.98 13.18
C GLY A 60 4.23 8.57 11.80
N ASN A 61 5.36 7.91 11.74
CA ASN A 61 5.95 7.50 10.47
C ASN A 61 5.65 6.04 10.17
N LEU A 62 5.76 5.68 8.90
CA LEU A 62 5.61 4.28 8.50
C LEU A 62 6.66 3.44 9.22
N ARG A 63 6.26 2.24 9.66
CA ARG A 63 7.18 1.36 10.36
C ARG A 63 8.23 0.86 9.39
N PRO A 64 9.51 1.01 9.69
CA PRO A 64 10.56 0.62 8.75
C PRO A 64 10.64 -0.88 8.50
N SER A 65 10.03 -1.68 9.39
CA SER A 65 10.05 -3.13 9.20
C SER A 65 9.06 -3.60 8.16
N ILE A 66 8.14 -2.77 7.72
CA ILE A 66 7.18 -3.14 6.71
C ILE A 66 7.71 -2.71 5.36
N GLN A 67 7.75 -3.66 4.41
CA GLN A 67 8.30 -3.39 3.10
C GLN A 67 7.20 -3.24 2.08
N PHE A 68 7.34 -2.26 1.20
CA PHE A 68 6.43 -2.09 0.07
C PHE A 68 7.17 -2.38 -1.22
N LEU A 69 6.51 -3.06 -2.15
CA LEU A 69 7.08 -3.34 -3.46
C LEU A 69 6.09 -2.94 -4.54
N ILE A 70 6.59 -2.41 -5.64
CA ILE A 70 5.82 -2.27 -6.87
C ILE A 70 6.49 -3.19 -7.87
N GLY A 71 5.79 -4.27 -8.26
CA GLY A 71 6.44 -5.34 -9.00
C GLY A 71 7.57 -5.89 -8.16
N ASP A 72 8.79 -5.82 -8.66
CA ASP A 72 9.95 -6.29 -7.92
C ASP A 72 10.74 -5.15 -7.29
N VAL A 73 10.25 -3.93 -7.34
CA VAL A 73 11.03 -2.76 -6.95
C VAL A 73 10.57 -2.28 -5.58
N PRO A 74 11.50 -2.22 -4.60
CA PRO A 74 11.14 -1.71 -3.27
C PRO A 74 10.82 -0.22 -3.32
N VAL A 75 9.85 0.19 -2.48
CA VAL A 75 9.48 1.59 -2.35
C VAL A 75 9.81 2.02 -0.94
N PRO A 76 10.87 2.80 -0.73
CA PRO A 76 11.19 3.28 0.61
C PRO A 76 10.07 4.15 1.18
N ALA A 77 9.93 4.12 2.50
CA ALA A 77 8.90 4.91 3.16
C ALA A 77 9.01 6.40 2.81
N THR A 78 10.22 6.88 2.61
CA THR A 78 10.45 8.29 2.28
C THR A 78 9.98 8.64 0.88
N ASP A 79 9.77 7.64 0.01
CA ASP A 79 9.42 7.88 -1.38
C ASP A 79 7.95 7.65 -1.68
N THR A 80 7.13 7.36 -0.69
CA THR A 80 5.72 7.03 -0.93
C THR A 80 4.94 8.20 -1.52
N GLY A 81 5.32 9.42 -1.18
CA GLY A 81 4.65 10.61 -1.69
C GLY A 81 5.10 11.03 -3.07
N SER A 82 6.19 10.44 -3.58
CA SER A 82 6.72 10.81 -4.89
C SER A 82 6.69 9.67 -5.90
N THR A 83 6.31 8.47 -5.49
CA THR A 83 6.26 7.32 -6.40
C THR A 83 4.88 7.22 -7.01
N VAL A 84 4.77 7.49 -8.29
CA VAL A 84 3.49 7.50 -9.02
C VAL A 84 3.17 6.09 -9.48
N LEU A 85 1.91 5.70 -9.32
CA LEU A 85 1.44 4.38 -9.72
C LEU A 85 0.98 4.39 -11.18
N SER A 86 1.15 3.27 -11.84
CA SER A 86 0.71 3.09 -13.22
C SER A 86 -0.46 2.13 -13.26
N ASP A 87 -1.25 2.20 -14.32
CA ASP A 87 -2.33 1.25 -14.51
C ASP A 87 -1.74 -0.15 -14.62
N GLY A 88 -2.30 -1.07 -13.86
CA GLY A 88 -1.80 -2.44 -13.83
C GLY A 88 -0.67 -2.68 -12.83
N SER A 89 -0.27 -1.67 -12.07
CA SER A 89 0.76 -1.88 -11.05
C SER A 89 0.31 -2.92 -10.04
N VAL A 90 1.26 -3.70 -9.55
CA VAL A 90 1.03 -4.67 -8.48
C VAL A 90 1.81 -4.19 -7.26
N PHE A 91 1.09 -3.87 -6.21
CA PHE A 91 1.67 -3.31 -5.00
C PHE A 91 1.59 -4.35 -3.88
N ALA A 92 2.70 -4.65 -3.26
CA ALA A 92 2.74 -5.64 -2.19
C ALA A 92 3.10 -4.99 -0.87
N ILE A 93 2.42 -5.43 0.20
CA ILE A 93 2.72 -5.00 1.56
C ILE A 93 3.24 -6.23 2.28
N ILE A 94 4.50 -6.20 2.68
CA ILE A 94 5.18 -7.35 3.25
C ILE A 94 5.64 -7.00 4.66
N PRO A 95 5.03 -7.62 5.68
CA PRO A 95 5.45 -7.37 7.06
C PRO A 95 6.73 -8.12 7.37
N PRO A 96 7.36 -7.84 8.51
CA PRO A 96 8.56 -8.54 8.87
C PRO A 96 8.29 -10.03 9.07
N VAL A 97 9.26 -10.85 8.72
CA VAL A 97 9.17 -12.30 8.82
C VAL A 97 9.65 -12.72 10.20
N GLY A 98 9.14 -13.86 10.64
CA GLY A 98 9.64 -14.42 11.88
C GLY A 98 9.08 -13.80 13.12
N GLY A 99 8.00 -13.07 13.01
CA GLY A 99 7.34 -12.49 14.15
C GLY A 99 8.18 -11.49 14.89
N GLY A 100 9.20 -11.05 14.24
CA GLY A 100 10.14 -10.14 14.87
C GLY A 100 9.60 -8.77 15.02
#